data_a172b13ce8cefa4e14943a456f78e79e
#
_entry.id   a172b13ce8cefa4e14943a456f78e79e
#
_cell.length_a   1.000
_cell.length_b   1.000
_cell.length_c   1.000
_cell.angle_alpha   90.00
_cell.angle_beta   90.00
_cell.angle_gamma   90.00
#
_symmetry.space_group_name_H-M   'P 1'
#
loop_
_entity.id
_entity.type
_entity.pdbx_description
1 polymer ?
#
loop_
_entity_poly.entity_id
_entity_poly.type
_entity_poly.pdbx_seq_one_letter_code
_entity_poly.pdbx_strand_id
1 'polypeptide(L)'
;MRKIQPSIVLVKSICSPKPREELNEVQLNEAAHLILAGEGVINPPILLKTGMDPHTGLESYSVVDGHFEHYAAVRGREINARKGETINAYVIEAEEDEKLFMEQISMFRDRGRGTTAPVATSS
;
A
#
# COMPACT_ATOMS: atom_id res chain seq x y z
N MET A 1 20.75 -7.74 -4.76
CA MET A 1 19.48 -7.17 -4.38
C MET A 1 19.60 -6.37 -3.10
N ARG A 2 18.94 -5.23 -3.03
CA ARG A 2 19.00 -4.41 -1.83
C ARG A 2 18.12 -5.01 -0.73
N LYS A 3 18.45 -4.63 0.50
CA LYS A 3 17.67 -5.04 1.66
C LYS A 3 16.25 -4.48 1.55
N ILE A 4 15.28 -5.33 1.83
CA ILE A 4 13.87 -4.92 1.80
C ILE A 4 13.58 -4.07 3.02
N GLN A 5 13.20 -2.83 2.79
CA GLN A 5 12.79 -1.93 3.87
C GLN A 5 11.86 -0.85 3.29
N PRO A 6 10.95 -0.32 4.13
CA PRO A 6 10.00 0.66 3.61
C PRO A 6 10.66 2.00 3.33
N SER A 7 10.05 2.70 2.38
CA SER A 7 10.43 4.06 2.00
C SER A 7 9.25 4.98 2.27
N ILE A 8 9.53 6.28 2.34
CA ILE A 8 8.47 7.27 2.48
C ILE A 8 8.08 7.73 1.08
N VAL A 9 6.79 7.63 0.76
CA VAL A 9 6.27 7.89 -0.58
C VAL A 9 5.11 8.88 -0.50
N LEU A 10 5.01 9.77 -1.49
CA LEU A 10 3.90 10.71 -1.56
C LEU A 10 2.62 9.97 -1.95
N VAL A 11 1.59 10.11 -1.13
CA VAL A 11 0.30 9.43 -1.37
C VAL A 11 -0.27 9.82 -2.74
N LYS A 12 -0.14 11.09 -3.13
CA LYS A 12 -0.69 11.56 -4.39
C LYS A 12 -0.02 10.94 -5.62
N SER A 13 1.14 10.31 -5.45
CA SER A 13 1.87 9.69 -6.56
C SER A 13 1.52 8.22 -6.73
N ILE A 14 0.61 7.69 -5.93
CA ILE A 14 0.25 6.28 -5.93
C ILE A 14 -1.11 6.09 -6.56
N CYS A 15 -1.20 5.12 -7.49
CA CYS A 15 -2.46 4.70 -8.08
C CYS A 15 -2.73 3.25 -7.71
N SER A 16 -4.00 2.87 -7.64
CA SER A 16 -4.37 1.50 -7.40
C SER A 16 -5.23 1.00 -8.56
N PRO A 17 -4.95 -0.18 -9.11
CA PRO A 17 -5.82 -0.75 -10.14
C PRO A 17 -7.15 -1.23 -9.56
N LYS A 18 -7.22 -1.42 -8.25
CA LYS A 18 -8.46 -1.84 -7.60
C LYS A 18 -9.28 -0.61 -7.24
N PRO A 19 -10.57 -0.55 -7.63
CA PRO A 19 -11.40 0.62 -7.33
C PRO A 19 -11.66 0.78 -5.84
N ARG A 20 -11.67 2.03 -5.39
CA ARG A 20 -11.95 2.34 -3.99
C ARG A 20 -13.35 1.88 -3.57
N GLU A 21 -14.28 1.89 -4.52
CA GLU A 21 -15.67 1.52 -4.25
C GLU A 21 -15.82 0.07 -3.78
N GLU A 22 -14.83 -0.76 -4.03
CA GLU A 22 -14.86 -2.14 -3.57
C GLU A 22 -14.54 -2.26 -2.09
N LEU A 23 -14.13 -1.17 -1.46
CA LEU A 23 -13.76 -1.17 -0.06
C LEU A 23 -14.80 -0.46 0.78
N ASN A 24 -14.84 -0.82 2.07
CA ASN A 24 -15.80 -0.23 2.99
C ASN A 24 -15.33 1.14 3.46
N GLU A 25 -16.09 2.19 3.13
CA GLU A 25 -15.68 3.57 3.45
C GLU A 25 -15.62 3.83 4.96
N VAL A 26 -16.48 3.18 5.74
CA VAL A 26 -16.44 3.35 7.19
C VAL A 26 -15.12 2.82 7.74
N GLN A 27 -14.71 1.63 7.26
CA GLN A 27 -13.47 1.04 7.69
C GLN A 27 -12.27 1.85 7.20
N LEU A 28 -12.35 2.40 5.98
CA LEU A 28 -11.28 3.27 5.49
C LEU A 28 -11.14 4.52 6.36
N ASN A 29 -12.26 5.09 6.77
CA ASN A 29 -12.23 6.27 7.62
C ASN A 29 -11.61 5.98 8.98
N GLU A 30 -11.98 4.84 9.57
CA GLU A 30 -11.39 4.42 10.84
C GLU A 30 -9.90 4.17 10.71
N ALA A 31 -9.51 3.46 9.65
CA ALA A 31 -8.10 3.17 9.40
C ALA A 31 -7.32 4.46 9.16
N ALA A 32 -7.92 5.42 8.45
CA ALA A 32 -7.28 6.70 8.17
C ALA A 32 -6.92 7.44 9.46
N HIS A 33 -7.83 7.45 10.42
CA HIS A 33 -7.56 8.09 11.70
C HIS A 33 -6.43 7.41 12.45
N LEU A 34 -6.33 6.08 12.36
CA LEU A 34 -5.23 5.34 12.99
C LEU A 34 -3.90 5.65 12.32
N ILE A 35 -3.91 5.75 10.99
CA ILE A 35 -2.70 6.11 10.24
C ILE A 35 -2.22 7.50 10.65
N LEU A 36 -3.15 8.45 10.73
CA LEU A 36 -2.77 9.81 11.10
C LEU A 36 -2.24 9.88 12.52
N ALA A 37 -2.86 9.13 13.43
CA ALA A 37 -2.43 9.11 14.83
C ALA A 37 -1.04 8.47 14.99
N GLY A 38 -0.78 7.43 14.23
CA GLY A 38 0.50 6.72 14.30
C GLY A 38 1.55 7.23 13.34
N GLU A 39 1.16 8.14 12.44
CA GLU A 39 2.03 8.71 11.42
C GLU A 39 2.64 7.64 10.51
N GLY A 40 1.83 6.64 10.16
CA GLY A 40 2.25 5.58 9.26
C GLY A 40 1.41 4.34 9.43
N VAL A 41 1.76 3.30 8.66
CA VAL A 41 1.06 2.02 8.71
C VAL A 41 2.02 0.94 9.19
N ILE A 42 1.48 0.02 9.98
CA ILE A 42 2.25 -1.12 10.49
C ILE A 42 2.52 -2.13 9.36
N ASN A 43 1.58 -2.26 8.44
CA ASN A 43 1.69 -3.18 7.32
C ASN A 43 1.75 -2.38 6.03
N PRO A 44 2.91 -1.85 5.65
CA PRO A 44 3.00 -0.95 4.49
C PRO A 44 2.57 -1.63 3.20
N PRO A 45 1.92 -0.88 2.30
CA PRO A 45 1.59 -1.43 0.99
C PRO A 45 2.85 -1.66 0.17
N ILE A 46 2.72 -2.51 -0.84
CA ILE A 46 3.80 -2.81 -1.76
C ILE A 46 3.46 -2.16 -3.10
N LEU A 47 4.39 -1.37 -3.60
CA LEU A 47 4.19 -0.56 -4.79
C LEU A 47 5.20 -0.95 -5.87
N LEU A 48 4.77 -0.86 -7.13
CA LEU A 48 5.67 -0.99 -8.28
C LEU A 48 5.89 0.41 -8.85
N LYS A 49 7.15 0.78 -9.03
CA LYS A 49 7.50 2.06 -9.63
C LYS A 49 7.15 2.00 -11.11
N THR A 50 6.30 2.92 -11.58
CA THR A 50 5.79 2.86 -12.96
C THR A 50 6.36 3.92 -13.87
N GLY A 51 6.93 5.00 -13.33
CA GLY A 51 7.47 6.05 -14.17
C GLY A 51 7.74 7.33 -13.41
N MET A 52 7.84 8.41 -14.14
CA MET A 52 8.12 9.71 -13.57
C MET A 52 7.37 10.77 -14.37
N ASP A 53 6.77 11.72 -13.65
CA ASP A 53 6.12 12.86 -14.29
C ASP A 53 7.21 13.78 -14.87
N PRO A 54 7.21 14.00 -16.19
CA PRO A 54 8.27 14.82 -16.80
C PRO A 54 8.24 16.28 -16.39
N HIS A 55 7.10 16.77 -15.91
CA HIS A 55 6.98 18.17 -15.51
C HIS A 55 7.45 18.43 -14.09
N THR A 56 7.17 17.49 -13.19
CA THR A 56 7.48 17.67 -11.77
C THR A 56 8.68 16.88 -11.32
N GLY A 57 9.10 15.87 -12.08
CA GLY A 57 10.16 14.97 -11.67
C GLY A 57 9.72 13.98 -10.61
N LEU A 58 8.43 13.97 -10.24
CA LEU A 58 7.93 13.05 -9.22
C LEU A 58 7.70 11.67 -9.81
N GLU A 59 8.08 10.65 -9.06
CA GLU A 59 7.90 9.27 -9.48
C GLU A 59 6.46 8.84 -9.27
N SER A 60 6.03 7.91 -10.11
CA SER A 60 4.68 7.34 -10.05
C SER A 60 4.75 5.89 -9.61
N TYR A 61 3.72 5.45 -8.89
CA TYR A 61 3.67 4.11 -8.33
C TYR A 61 2.29 3.49 -8.54
N SER A 62 2.26 2.16 -8.63
CA SER A 62 1.01 1.41 -8.68
C SER A 62 1.01 0.39 -7.55
N VAL A 63 -0.14 0.24 -6.88
CA VAL A 63 -0.25 -0.70 -5.76
C VAL A 63 -0.25 -2.12 -6.28
N VAL A 64 0.65 -2.94 -5.75
CA VAL A 64 0.70 -4.37 -6.04
C VAL A 64 -0.05 -5.13 -4.96
N ASP A 65 0.13 -4.73 -3.71
CA ASP A 65 -0.55 -5.35 -2.59
C ASP A 65 -0.75 -4.28 -1.51
N GLY A 66 -1.81 -4.43 -0.72
CA GLY A 66 -2.13 -3.45 0.31
C GLY A 66 -3.05 -2.36 -0.19
N HIS A 67 -4.05 -2.70 -1.00
CA HIS A 67 -4.99 -1.72 -1.55
C HIS A 67 -5.79 -1.03 -0.44
N PHE A 68 -6.15 -1.76 0.61
CA PHE A 68 -6.87 -1.17 1.74
C PHE A 68 -6.00 -0.12 2.43
N GLU A 69 -4.75 -0.46 2.70
CA GLU A 69 -3.82 0.47 3.35
C GLU A 69 -3.60 1.72 2.50
N HIS A 70 -3.51 1.53 1.19
CA HIS A 70 -3.35 2.67 0.28
C HIS A 70 -4.55 3.61 0.34
N TYR A 71 -5.77 3.06 0.22
CA TYR A 71 -6.94 3.92 0.24
C TYR A 71 -7.21 4.52 1.61
N ALA A 72 -6.81 3.82 2.68
CA ALA A 72 -6.86 4.41 4.00
C ALA A 72 -5.94 5.63 4.09
N ALA A 73 -4.77 5.56 3.46
CA ALA A 73 -3.86 6.69 3.40
C ALA A 73 -4.42 7.83 2.55
N VAL A 74 -5.10 7.49 1.45
CA VAL A 74 -5.79 8.49 0.62
C VAL A 74 -6.84 9.22 1.46
N ARG A 75 -7.62 8.46 2.23
CA ARG A 75 -8.62 9.05 3.10
C ARG A 75 -7.97 9.91 4.19
N GLY A 76 -6.83 9.47 4.71
CA GLY A 76 -6.09 10.25 5.69
C GLY A 76 -5.67 11.60 5.14
N ARG A 77 -5.26 11.63 3.88
CA ARG A 77 -4.90 12.87 3.21
C ARG A 77 -6.11 13.76 3.01
N GLU A 78 -7.28 13.17 2.77
CA GLU A 78 -8.52 13.93 2.65
C GLU A 78 -8.90 14.58 3.99
N ILE A 79 -8.65 13.89 5.09
CA ILE A 79 -8.95 14.40 6.43
C ILE A 79 -7.93 15.46 6.85
N ASN A 80 -6.65 15.20 6.63
CA ASN A 80 -5.58 16.10 7.03
C ASN A 80 -4.46 16.02 5.98
N ALA A 81 -4.50 16.95 5.03
CA ALA A 81 -3.58 16.92 3.89
C ALA A 81 -2.12 17.00 4.32
N ARG A 82 -1.85 17.72 5.39
CA ARG A 82 -0.48 17.90 5.85
C ARG A 82 0.10 16.61 6.44
N LYS A 83 -0.64 16.01 7.38
CA LYS A 83 -0.19 14.77 8.02
C LYS A 83 -0.30 13.58 7.09
N GLY A 84 -1.26 13.60 6.17
CA GLY A 84 -1.50 12.49 5.26
C GLY A 84 -0.77 12.61 3.94
N GLU A 85 0.20 13.49 3.84
CA GLU A 85 0.91 13.71 2.57
C GLU A 85 1.73 12.51 2.15
N THR A 86 2.31 11.78 3.10
CA THR A 86 3.17 10.65 2.81
C THR A 86 2.71 9.39 3.52
N ILE A 87 3.21 8.24 3.03
CA ILE A 87 2.98 6.95 3.66
C ILE A 87 4.25 6.12 3.50
N ASN A 88 4.51 5.26 4.48
CA ASN A 88 5.59 4.29 4.36
C ASN A 88 5.12 3.14 3.48
N ALA A 89 5.98 2.71 2.55
CA ALA A 89 5.63 1.67 1.57
C ALA A 89 6.89 0.95 1.11
N TYR A 90 6.70 -0.31 0.70
CA TYR A 90 7.78 -1.04 0.03
C TYR A 90 7.70 -0.76 -1.46
N VAL A 91 8.84 -0.47 -2.10
CA VAL A 91 8.87 -0.10 -3.51
C VAL A 91 9.68 -1.11 -4.30
N ILE A 92 9.06 -1.66 -5.34
CA ILE A 92 9.73 -2.54 -6.30
C ILE A 92 10.24 -1.65 -7.43
N GLU A 93 11.56 -1.57 -7.58
CA GLU A 93 12.17 -0.68 -8.57
C GLU A 93 12.71 -1.41 -9.79
N ALA A 94 13.19 -2.64 -9.60
CA ALA A 94 13.81 -3.40 -10.67
C ALA A 94 12.99 -4.64 -10.98
N GLU A 95 12.89 -4.98 -12.27
CA GLU A 95 12.15 -6.17 -12.68
C GLU A 95 12.68 -7.43 -12.01
N GLU A 96 13.98 -7.50 -11.82
CA GLU A 96 14.59 -8.68 -11.20
C GLU A 96 14.15 -8.83 -9.74
N ASP A 97 13.76 -7.73 -9.09
CA ASP A 97 13.28 -7.78 -7.71
C ASP A 97 11.80 -8.13 -7.66
N GLU A 98 11.07 -7.87 -8.74
CA GLU A 98 9.63 -8.08 -8.77
C GLU A 98 9.25 -9.52 -8.46
N LYS A 99 9.97 -10.46 -9.04
CA LYS A 99 9.69 -11.88 -8.83
C LYS A 99 9.82 -12.24 -7.35
N LEU A 100 10.88 -11.78 -6.71
CA LEU A 100 11.09 -12.07 -5.30
C LEU A 100 9.99 -11.47 -4.44
N PHE A 101 9.61 -10.22 -4.74
CA PHE A 101 8.52 -9.57 -4.01
C PHE A 101 7.22 -10.33 -4.20
N MET A 102 6.92 -10.76 -5.43
CA MET A 102 5.69 -11.48 -5.71
C MET A 102 5.66 -12.83 -4.99
N GLU A 103 6.80 -13.50 -4.91
CA GLU A 103 6.89 -14.76 -4.19
C GLU A 103 6.64 -14.54 -2.70
N GLN A 104 7.20 -13.48 -2.14
CA GLN A 104 6.97 -13.18 -0.73
C GLN A 104 5.53 -12.79 -0.46
N ILE A 105 4.93 -12.01 -1.36
CA ILE A 105 3.52 -11.64 -1.22
C ILE A 105 2.66 -12.90 -1.19
N SER A 106 2.89 -13.80 -2.12
CA SER A 106 2.13 -15.03 -2.21
C SER A 106 2.31 -15.88 -0.95
N MET A 107 3.54 -15.98 -0.48
CA MET A 107 3.82 -16.84 0.67
C MET A 107 3.32 -16.25 1.98
N PHE A 108 3.56 -14.97 2.20
CA PHE A 108 3.35 -14.40 3.52
C PHE A 108 2.08 -13.56 3.65
N ARG A 109 1.66 -12.89 2.58
CA ARG A 109 0.46 -12.07 2.65
C ARG A 109 -0.78 -12.80 2.15
N ASP A 110 -0.69 -13.38 0.95
CA ASP A 110 -1.86 -14.05 0.37
C ASP A 110 -2.24 -15.30 1.14
N ARG A 111 -1.25 -16.11 1.47
CA ARG A 111 -1.54 -17.34 2.23
C ARG A 111 -2.02 -17.02 3.64
N GLY A 112 -1.45 -15.99 4.23
CA GLY A 112 -1.90 -15.56 5.54
C GLY A 112 -3.37 -15.17 5.54
N ARG A 113 -3.77 -14.40 4.54
CA ARG A 113 -5.16 -14.00 4.39
C ARG A 113 -6.05 -15.16 4.02
N GLY A 114 -5.60 -15.98 3.08
CA GLY A 114 -6.36 -17.12 2.64
C GLY A 114 -6.53 -18.13 3.75
N THR A 115 -5.54 -18.27 4.59
CA THR A 115 -5.62 -19.18 5.70
C THR A 115 -6.69 -18.75 6.66
N THR A 116 -6.78 -17.46 6.91
CA THR A 116 -7.80 -16.97 7.81
C THR A 116 -9.21 -17.22 7.29
N ALA A 117 -9.41 -16.98 6.02
CA ALA A 117 -10.73 -17.10 5.46
C ALA A 117 -11.24 -18.53 5.51
N PRO A 118 -10.52 -19.50 5.00
CA PRO A 118 -11.03 -20.88 5.01
C PRO A 118 -10.88 -21.55 6.34
N VAL A 119 -10.03 -21.04 7.17
CA VAL A 119 -9.92 -21.63 8.49
C VAL A 119 -11.26 -21.63 9.17
N ALA A 120 -12.01 -20.62 8.90
CA ALA A 120 -13.35 -20.60 9.38
C ALA A 120 -14.06 -21.88 8.99
N THR A 121 -13.64 -22.46 7.92
CA THR A 121 -14.26 -23.68 7.44
C THR A 121 -13.50 -24.90 7.87
N SER A 122 -12.22 -24.79 7.92
CA SER A 122 -11.43 -25.95 8.23
C SER A 122 -11.43 -26.25 9.70
N SER A 123 -11.88 -25.38 10.39
CA SER A 123 -11.96 -25.60 11.80
C SER A 123 -13.34 -26.06 12.08
#